data_952c9f82b03ab94f1363e052d484a705
#
_entry.id   952c9f82b03ab94f1363e052d484a705
#
_cell.length_a   1.000
_cell.length_b   1.000
_cell.length_c   1.000
_cell.angle_alpha   90.00
_cell.angle_beta   90.00
_cell.angle_gamma   90.00
#
_symmetry.space_group_name_H-M   'P 1'
#
loop_
_entity.id
_entity.type
_entity.pdbx_description
1 polymer ?
#
loop_
_entity_poly.entity_id
_entity_poly.type
_entity_poly.pdbx_seq_one_letter_code
_entity_poly.pdbx_strand_id
1 'polypeptide(L)'
;RIFGRQFFDIYGFWGLLIGYVIYTLPVAFLLIHNTMGYIDKKFMTVSKLMGDKGSKTFFIAILRPLLGTLAASYIQSFFLAFTDFGIPASVGGQYEVLASVLYDEMLGSIPDFNKGAVVAMVMLVPSVISIALLHYLEKYNVRYNKISVVENPGNRIRDGICDVVSTAVLAVTAVIFAVIFIVPFVQEWPYQISFTTEHVK
;
A
#
# COMPACT_ATOMS: atom_id res chain seq x y z
N ARG A 1 21.36 3.62 -14.23
CA ARG A 1 21.80 3.96 -15.60
C ARG A 1 21.95 2.70 -16.43
N ILE A 2 20.86 2.11 -16.93
CA ILE A 2 20.97 0.89 -17.76
C ILE A 2 21.16 1.25 -19.25
N PHE A 3 20.82 2.47 -19.69
CA PHE A 3 20.95 2.88 -21.11
C PHE A 3 21.36 4.36 -21.30
N GLY A 4 22.08 4.97 -20.37
CA GLY A 4 22.61 6.33 -20.53
C GLY A 4 21.56 7.46 -20.63
N ARG A 5 20.27 7.15 -20.56
CA ARG A 5 19.15 8.11 -20.47
C ARG A 5 18.45 7.97 -19.13
N GLN A 6 18.32 9.07 -18.41
CA GLN A 6 17.42 9.16 -17.27
C GLN A 6 16.00 9.21 -17.83
N PHE A 7 15.31 8.09 -17.90
CA PHE A 7 13.90 8.04 -18.34
C PHE A 7 12.95 8.60 -17.29
N PHE A 8 13.33 8.55 -16.02
CA PHE A 8 12.58 9.08 -14.89
C PHE A 8 13.54 9.51 -13.79
N ASP A 9 13.35 10.68 -13.25
CA ASP A 9 13.99 11.07 -12.00
C ASP A 9 13.20 10.41 -10.86
N ILE A 10 13.76 9.30 -10.34
CA ILE A 10 13.15 8.54 -9.24
C ILE A 10 13.27 9.31 -7.92
N TYR A 11 14.18 10.27 -7.85
CA TYR A 11 14.38 11.09 -6.65
C TYR A 11 13.40 12.27 -6.66
N GLY A 12 12.71 12.49 -5.53
CA GLY A 12 11.77 13.59 -5.36
C GLY A 12 10.31 13.15 -5.33
N PHE A 13 9.41 14.05 -5.69
CA PHE A 13 7.95 13.85 -5.55
C PHE A 13 7.43 12.56 -6.22
N TRP A 14 7.88 12.26 -7.44
CA TRP A 14 7.42 11.07 -8.16
C TRP A 14 7.91 9.77 -7.52
N GLY A 15 9.13 9.76 -7.00
CA GLY A 15 9.66 8.61 -6.26
C GLY A 15 8.91 8.38 -4.96
N LEU A 16 8.61 9.44 -4.22
CA LEU A 16 7.79 9.39 -3.01
C LEU A 16 6.40 8.84 -3.31
N LEU A 17 5.74 9.37 -4.36
CA LEU A 17 4.39 8.95 -4.74
C LEU A 17 4.36 7.47 -5.11
N ILE A 18 5.27 7.02 -5.96
CA ILE A 18 5.36 5.60 -6.37
C ILE A 18 5.68 4.72 -5.17
N GLY A 19 6.64 5.12 -4.33
CA GLY A 19 7.03 4.38 -3.14
C GLY A 19 5.86 4.20 -2.18
N TYR A 20 5.13 5.27 -1.88
CA TYR A 20 3.95 5.20 -1.00
C TYR A 20 2.80 4.39 -1.59
N VAL A 21 2.57 4.48 -2.90
CA VAL A 21 1.56 3.64 -3.57
C VAL A 21 1.92 2.15 -3.43
N ILE A 22 3.17 1.78 -3.72
CA ILE A 22 3.63 0.39 -3.60
C ILE A 22 3.53 -0.08 -2.14
N TYR A 23 3.87 0.76 -1.18
CA TYR A 23 3.86 0.44 0.24
C TYR A 23 2.45 0.24 0.80
N THR A 24 1.51 1.10 0.44
CA THR A 24 0.15 1.10 1.00
C THR A 24 -0.81 0.17 0.25
N LEU A 25 -0.56 -0.08 -1.04
CA LEU A 25 -1.43 -0.87 -1.91
C LEU A 25 -1.73 -2.29 -1.38
N PRO A 26 -0.76 -3.07 -0.84
CA PRO A 26 -1.05 -4.40 -0.32
C PRO A 26 -2.05 -4.38 0.83
N VAL A 27 -1.93 -3.43 1.76
CA VAL A 27 -2.83 -3.30 2.90
C VAL A 27 -4.23 -2.90 2.45
N ALA A 28 -4.32 -1.90 1.57
CA ALA A 28 -5.58 -1.47 0.97
C ALA A 28 -6.27 -2.62 0.21
N PHE A 29 -5.51 -3.35 -0.59
CA PHE A 29 -6.01 -4.49 -1.35
C PHE A 29 -6.57 -5.58 -0.44
N LEU A 30 -5.85 -5.96 0.62
CA LEU A 30 -6.30 -7.00 1.56
C LEU A 30 -7.58 -6.60 2.27
N LEU A 31 -7.72 -5.35 2.72
CA LEU A 31 -8.93 -4.86 3.37
C LEU A 31 -10.13 -4.91 2.42
N ILE A 32 -9.97 -4.42 1.20
CA ILE A 32 -11.02 -4.41 0.18
C ILE A 32 -11.36 -5.84 -0.23
N HIS A 33 -10.38 -6.68 -0.50
CA HIS A 33 -10.57 -8.07 -0.90
C HIS A 33 -11.33 -8.88 0.16
N ASN A 34 -10.95 -8.74 1.42
CA ASN A 34 -11.64 -9.41 2.53
C ASN A 34 -13.11 -8.98 2.60
N THR A 35 -13.40 -7.68 2.46
CA THR A 35 -14.78 -7.19 2.51
C THR A 35 -15.59 -7.64 1.30
N MET A 36 -14.98 -7.66 0.11
CA MET A 36 -15.66 -8.19 -1.09
C MET A 36 -16.08 -9.66 -0.94
N GLY A 37 -15.34 -10.44 -0.15
CA GLY A 37 -15.69 -11.81 0.17
C GLY A 37 -17.02 -11.95 0.96
N TYR A 38 -17.45 -10.90 1.66
CA TYR A 38 -18.69 -10.87 2.44
C TYR A 38 -19.90 -10.33 1.66
N ILE A 39 -19.69 -9.74 0.47
CA ILE A 39 -20.78 -9.21 -0.35
C ILE A 39 -21.55 -10.39 -0.99
N ASP A 40 -22.85 -10.49 -0.70
CA ASP A 40 -23.67 -11.53 -1.25
C ASP A 40 -23.99 -11.25 -2.73
N LYS A 41 -23.55 -12.15 -3.61
CA LYS A 41 -23.76 -12.09 -5.05
C LYS A 41 -25.23 -12.17 -5.46
N LYS A 42 -26.12 -12.64 -4.58
CA LYS A 42 -27.56 -12.66 -4.81
C LYS A 42 -28.13 -11.27 -5.06
N PHE A 43 -27.59 -10.23 -4.40
CA PHE A 43 -28.00 -8.86 -4.67
C PHE A 43 -27.74 -8.44 -6.12
N MET A 44 -26.64 -8.91 -6.71
CA MET A 44 -26.37 -8.66 -8.13
C MET A 44 -27.39 -9.36 -9.05
N THR A 45 -27.78 -10.58 -8.69
CA THR A 45 -28.77 -11.35 -9.45
C THR A 45 -30.14 -10.71 -9.35
N VAL A 46 -30.56 -10.32 -8.16
CA VAL A 46 -31.85 -9.63 -7.93
C VAL A 46 -31.91 -8.30 -8.70
N SER A 47 -30.87 -7.48 -8.62
CA SER A 47 -30.80 -6.21 -9.35
C SER A 47 -30.91 -6.42 -10.89
N LYS A 48 -30.25 -7.46 -11.41
CA LYS A 48 -30.38 -7.83 -12.85
C LYS A 48 -31.78 -8.28 -13.21
N LEU A 49 -32.42 -9.07 -12.34
CA LEU A 49 -33.80 -9.52 -12.53
C LEU A 49 -34.81 -8.34 -12.51
N MET A 50 -34.49 -7.30 -11.73
CA MET A 50 -35.28 -6.06 -11.68
C MET A 50 -35.04 -5.15 -12.90
N GLY A 51 -34.19 -5.56 -13.86
CA GLY A 51 -33.93 -4.79 -15.09
C GLY A 51 -33.00 -3.60 -14.90
N ASP A 52 -32.25 -3.53 -13.79
CA ASP A 52 -31.32 -2.44 -13.53
C ASP A 52 -30.14 -2.47 -14.51
N LYS A 53 -29.68 -1.28 -14.93
CA LYS A 53 -28.45 -1.14 -15.73
C LYS A 53 -27.23 -1.60 -14.91
N GLY A 54 -26.24 -2.21 -15.57
CA GLY A 54 -25.07 -2.77 -14.91
C GLY A 54 -24.31 -1.80 -14.00
N SER A 55 -24.26 -0.50 -14.35
CA SER A 55 -23.67 0.55 -13.54
C SER A 55 -24.44 0.80 -12.22
N LYS A 56 -25.77 0.76 -12.27
CA LYS A 56 -26.62 0.90 -11.08
C LYS A 56 -26.51 -0.31 -10.17
N THR A 57 -26.47 -1.51 -10.74
CA THR A 57 -26.23 -2.75 -10.01
C THR A 57 -24.87 -2.72 -9.30
N PHE A 58 -23.82 -2.29 -9.98
CA PHE A 58 -22.48 -2.14 -9.38
C PHE A 58 -22.47 -1.16 -8.21
N PHE A 59 -23.10 0.01 -8.38
CA PHE A 59 -23.13 1.04 -7.35
C PHE A 59 -23.89 0.57 -6.09
N ILE A 60 -25.05 -0.03 -6.27
CA ILE A 60 -25.92 -0.42 -5.14
C ILE A 60 -25.41 -1.71 -4.48
N ALA A 61 -25.07 -2.73 -5.29
CA ALA A 61 -24.75 -4.06 -4.78
C ALA A 61 -23.29 -4.21 -4.32
N ILE A 62 -22.36 -3.42 -4.88
CA ILE A 62 -20.94 -3.56 -4.58
C ILE A 62 -20.41 -2.30 -3.89
N LEU A 63 -20.52 -1.14 -4.51
CA LEU A 63 -19.85 0.06 -4.03
C LEU A 63 -20.42 0.54 -2.68
N ARG A 64 -21.74 0.56 -2.54
CA ARG A 64 -22.38 1.04 -1.32
C ARG A 64 -22.00 0.24 -0.06
N PRO A 65 -22.00 -1.10 -0.06
CA PRO A 65 -21.50 -1.89 1.07
C PRO A 65 -19.99 -1.72 1.30
N LEU A 66 -19.23 -1.42 0.25
CA LEU A 66 -17.78 -1.31 0.29
C LEU A 66 -17.30 0.08 0.76
N LEU A 67 -18.15 1.11 0.76
CA LEU A 67 -17.76 2.49 1.09
C LEU A 67 -17.08 2.61 2.46
N GLY A 68 -17.59 1.91 3.47
CA GLY A 68 -16.98 1.92 4.81
C GLY A 68 -15.55 1.36 4.80
N THR A 69 -15.34 0.25 4.08
CA THR A 69 -14.02 -0.35 3.94
C THR A 69 -13.08 0.48 3.09
N LEU A 70 -13.58 1.11 2.02
CA LEU A 70 -12.78 2.04 1.20
C LEU A 70 -12.30 3.22 2.03
N ALA A 71 -13.18 3.81 2.84
CA ALA A 71 -12.80 4.90 3.73
C ALA A 71 -11.79 4.44 4.81
N ALA A 72 -12.01 3.28 5.43
CA ALA A 72 -11.08 2.70 6.39
C ALA A 72 -9.72 2.39 5.74
N SER A 73 -9.72 1.81 4.55
CA SER A 73 -8.52 1.53 3.77
C SER A 73 -7.74 2.81 3.42
N TYR A 74 -8.44 3.88 3.04
CA TYR A 74 -7.81 5.17 2.77
C TYR A 74 -7.16 5.76 4.02
N ILE A 75 -7.87 5.76 5.16
CA ILE A 75 -7.33 6.26 6.44
C ILE A 75 -6.12 5.45 6.88
N GLN A 76 -6.19 4.13 6.76
CA GLN A 76 -5.08 3.25 7.10
C GLN A 76 -3.86 3.48 6.20
N SER A 77 -4.08 3.63 4.89
CA SER A 77 -3.00 3.95 3.94
C SER A 77 -2.39 5.33 4.19
N PHE A 78 -3.23 6.32 4.51
CA PHE A 78 -2.75 7.65 4.90
C PHE A 78 -1.88 7.57 6.16
N PHE A 79 -2.31 6.84 7.18
CA PHE A 79 -1.56 6.69 8.42
C PHE A 79 -0.20 6.02 8.18
N LEU A 80 -0.17 4.94 7.40
CA LEU A 80 1.05 4.25 7.03
C LEU A 80 2.03 5.17 6.29
N ALA A 81 1.55 5.90 5.28
CA ALA A 81 2.38 6.82 4.52
C ALA A 81 2.87 8.01 5.36
N PHE A 82 2.01 8.52 6.26
CA PHE A 82 2.32 9.68 7.08
C PHE A 82 3.38 9.42 8.15
N THR A 83 3.45 8.21 8.67
CA THR A 83 4.41 7.81 9.71
C THR A 83 5.67 7.16 9.16
N ASP A 84 5.73 6.91 7.85
CA ASP A 84 6.88 6.25 7.24
C ASP A 84 8.07 7.20 7.07
N PHE A 85 9.23 6.75 7.50
CA PHE A 85 10.51 7.42 7.29
C PHE A 85 11.34 6.78 6.17
N GLY A 86 11.18 5.48 5.94
CA GLY A 86 12.07 4.71 5.07
C GLY A 86 12.03 5.14 3.60
N ILE A 87 10.83 5.39 3.08
CA ILE A 87 10.65 5.82 1.68
C ILE A 87 11.24 7.22 1.46
N PRO A 88 10.92 8.25 2.30
CA PRO A 88 11.54 9.57 2.17
C PRO A 88 13.06 9.55 2.27
N ALA A 89 13.61 8.80 3.19
CA ALA A 89 15.05 8.65 3.35
C ALA A 89 15.72 8.03 2.11
N SER A 90 15.00 7.16 1.39
CA SER A 90 15.55 6.45 0.24
C SER A 90 15.39 7.20 -1.09
N VAL A 91 14.21 7.82 -1.33
CA VAL A 91 13.86 8.41 -2.62
C VAL A 91 13.31 9.84 -2.53
N GLY A 92 13.22 10.41 -1.33
CA GLY A 92 12.69 11.77 -1.10
C GLY A 92 13.50 12.88 -1.79
N GLY A 93 14.81 12.69 -1.94
CA GLY A 93 15.68 13.70 -2.54
C GLY A 93 15.70 14.98 -1.69
N GLN A 94 15.18 16.08 -2.26
CA GLN A 94 15.08 17.38 -1.56
C GLN A 94 13.73 17.61 -0.87
N TYR A 95 12.79 16.64 -0.98
CA TYR A 95 11.49 16.76 -0.32
C TYR A 95 11.57 16.23 1.11
N GLU A 96 11.42 17.13 2.04
CA GLU A 96 11.30 16.79 3.45
C GLU A 96 9.85 16.47 3.79
N VAL A 97 9.65 15.33 4.44
CA VAL A 97 8.37 14.96 5.04
C VAL A 97 8.48 15.04 6.55
N LEU A 98 7.35 15.15 7.27
CA LEU A 98 7.37 15.31 8.73
C LEU A 98 8.15 14.23 9.45
N ALA A 99 8.09 12.98 8.96
CA ALA A 99 8.83 11.87 9.54
C ALA A 99 10.36 12.01 9.36
N SER A 100 10.84 12.52 8.22
CA SER A 100 12.27 12.78 8.02
C SER A 100 12.74 13.96 8.85
N VAL A 101 11.94 15.03 8.94
CA VAL A 101 12.27 16.17 9.82
C VAL A 101 12.36 15.74 11.28
N LEU A 102 11.43 14.90 11.75
CA LEU A 102 11.48 14.35 13.10
C LEU A 102 12.78 13.56 13.34
N TYR A 103 13.14 12.72 12.38
CA TYR A 103 14.37 11.94 12.46
C TYR A 103 15.62 12.83 12.53
N ASP A 104 15.70 13.83 11.67
CA ASP A 104 16.85 14.74 11.60
C ASP A 104 16.99 15.61 12.84
N GLU A 105 15.88 16.09 13.43
CA GLU A 105 15.89 16.86 14.67
C GLU A 105 16.19 16.01 15.91
N MET A 106 15.82 14.72 15.90
CA MET A 106 16.07 13.84 17.05
C MET A 106 17.41 13.09 16.99
N LEU A 107 17.84 12.67 15.79
CA LEU A 107 18.97 11.77 15.57
C LEU A 107 19.99 12.32 14.58
N GLY A 108 19.79 13.52 14.06
CA GLY A 108 20.72 14.20 13.15
C GLY A 108 22.03 14.58 13.82
N SER A 109 22.94 15.18 13.05
CA SER A 109 24.29 15.54 13.49
C SER A 109 24.32 16.57 14.63
N ILE A 110 23.30 17.42 14.72
CA ILE A 110 23.10 18.40 15.81
C ILE A 110 21.65 18.24 16.29
N PRO A 111 21.39 17.35 17.27
CA PRO A 111 20.04 17.10 17.74
C PRO A 111 19.42 18.31 18.43
N ASP A 112 18.18 18.67 18.05
CA ASP A 112 17.35 19.62 18.75
C ASP A 112 16.06 18.95 19.26
N PHE A 113 16.12 18.42 20.46
CA PHE A 113 15.01 17.70 21.08
C PHE A 113 13.76 18.56 21.27
N ASN A 114 13.92 19.88 21.40
CA ASN A 114 12.78 20.78 21.55
C ASN A 114 11.98 20.88 20.24
N LYS A 115 12.68 21.05 19.12
CA LYS A 115 12.04 21.06 17.80
C LYS A 115 11.50 19.68 17.46
N GLY A 116 12.27 18.62 17.70
CA GLY A 116 11.79 17.25 17.50
C GLY A 116 10.51 16.94 18.26
N ALA A 117 10.39 17.40 19.52
CA ALA A 117 9.18 17.25 20.31
C ALA A 117 7.98 18.00 19.70
N VAL A 118 8.18 19.20 19.15
CA VAL A 118 7.13 19.95 18.46
C VAL A 118 6.67 19.21 17.22
N VAL A 119 7.58 18.71 16.38
CA VAL A 119 7.26 17.93 15.20
C VAL A 119 6.48 16.67 15.57
N ALA A 120 6.91 15.95 16.61
CA ALA A 120 6.21 14.78 17.12
C ALA A 120 4.78 15.10 17.54
N MET A 121 4.55 16.22 18.24
CA MET A 121 3.21 16.67 18.62
C MET A 121 2.34 16.99 17.38
N VAL A 122 2.91 17.65 16.38
CA VAL A 122 2.20 17.92 15.12
C VAL A 122 1.82 16.62 14.42
N MET A 123 2.69 15.60 14.41
CA MET A 123 2.38 14.28 13.83
C MET A 123 1.32 13.51 14.62
N LEU A 124 1.22 13.75 15.91
CA LEU A 124 0.23 13.09 16.77
C LEU A 124 -1.21 13.50 16.42
N VAL A 125 -1.44 14.76 16.04
CA VAL A 125 -2.78 15.28 15.74
C VAL A 125 -3.47 14.53 14.59
N PRO A 126 -2.90 14.41 13.37
CA PRO A 126 -3.52 13.62 12.30
C PRO A 126 -3.66 12.14 12.66
N SER A 127 -2.73 11.60 13.46
CA SER A 127 -2.77 10.21 13.89
C SER A 127 -3.98 9.93 14.79
N VAL A 128 -4.23 10.78 15.78
CA VAL A 128 -5.40 10.68 16.66
C VAL A 128 -6.70 10.85 15.87
N ILE A 129 -6.75 11.83 14.96
CA ILE A 129 -7.91 12.03 14.10
C ILE A 129 -8.17 10.80 13.22
N SER A 130 -7.13 10.21 12.65
CA SER A 130 -7.22 9.01 11.81
C SER A 130 -7.78 7.82 12.61
N ILE A 131 -7.31 7.59 13.83
CA ILE A 131 -7.81 6.53 14.71
C ILE A 131 -9.28 6.76 15.07
N ALA A 132 -9.64 7.99 15.42
CA ALA A 132 -11.02 8.34 15.78
C ALA A 132 -11.97 8.14 14.58
N LEU A 133 -11.56 8.55 13.38
CA LEU A 133 -12.30 8.34 12.14
C LEU A 133 -12.44 6.86 11.82
N LEU A 134 -11.36 6.09 11.97
CA LEU A 134 -11.38 4.65 11.73
C LEU A 134 -12.37 3.93 12.65
N HIS A 135 -12.32 4.25 13.94
CA HIS A 135 -13.26 3.71 14.92
C HIS A 135 -14.73 4.10 14.61
N TYR A 136 -14.96 5.35 14.20
CA TYR A 136 -16.29 5.80 13.78
C TYR A 136 -16.79 5.06 12.52
N LEU A 137 -15.92 4.82 11.55
CA LEU A 137 -16.25 4.12 10.31
C LEU A 137 -16.47 2.62 10.51
N GLU A 138 -15.80 1.99 11.48
CA GLU A 138 -16.02 0.59 11.83
C GLU A 138 -17.48 0.31 12.22
N LYS A 139 -18.15 1.29 12.82
CA LYS A 139 -19.57 1.22 13.14
C LYS A 139 -20.47 1.04 11.92
N TYR A 140 -20.05 1.58 10.77
CA TYR A 140 -20.78 1.47 9.49
C TYR A 140 -20.33 0.29 8.64
N ASN A 141 -19.30 -0.43 9.08
CA ASN A 141 -18.81 -1.61 8.41
C ASN A 141 -19.75 -2.78 8.67
N VAL A 142 -20.78 -2.90 7.84
CA VAL A 142 -21.79 -3.95 7.96
C VAL A 142 -21.12 -5.28 7.60
N ARG A 143 -20.85 -6.09 8.62
CA ARG A 143 -20.42 -7.48 8.43
C ARG A 143 -21.62 -8.28 7.95
N TYR A 144 -21.75 -8.40 6.63
CA TYR A 144 -22.72 -9.33 6.06
C TYR A 144 -22.26 -10.77 6.36
N ASN A 145 -23.07 -11.52 7.09
CA ASN A 145 -22.84 -12.96 7.20
C ASN A 145 -22.98 -13.59 5.82
N LYS A 146 -21.94 -14.27 5.38
CA LYS A 146 -21.92 -14.96 4.09
C LYS A 146 -22.94 -16.10 4.10
N ILE A 147 -24.10 -15.88 3.51
CA ILE A 147 -25.22 -16.83 3.53
C ILE A 147 -25.12 -17.82 2.36
N SER A 148 -24.40 -17.50 1.30
CA SER A 148 -24.27 -18.41 0.16
C SER A 148 -22.97 -18.21 -0.61
N VAL A 149 -22.36 -19.32 -0.99
CA VAL A 149 -21.27 -19.37 -1.97
C VAL A 149 -21.90 -19.50 -3.35
N VAL A 150 -21.91 -18.43 -4.11
CA VAL A 150 -22.27 -18.50 -5.55
C VAL A 150 -20.97 -18.68 -6.32
N GLU A 151 -20.81 -19.82 -6.97
CA GLU A 151 -19.67 -20.07 -7.85
C GLU A 151 -19.73 -19.11 -9.04
N ASN A 152 -18.64 -18.39 -9.29
CA ASN A 152 -18.53 -17.59 -10.50
C ASN A 152 -18.31 -18.53 -11.69
N PRO A 153 -19.04 -18.35 -12.80
CA PRO A 153 -18.66 -19.02 -14.03
C PRO A 153 -17.24 -18.59 -14.41
N GLY A 154 -16.32 -19.54 -14.48
CA GLY A 154 -14.94 -19.31 -14.85
C GLY A 154 -14.88 -18.69 -16.25
N ASN A 155 -14.16 -17.60 -16.39
CA ASN A 155 -13.85 -17.02 -17.69
C ASN A 155 -12.34 -17.19 -17.94
N ARG A 156 -11.98 -18.15 -18.80
CA ARG A 156 -10.59 -18.53 -19.09
C ARG A 156 -9.71 -17.35 -19.48
N ILE A 157 -10.25 -16.35 -20.20
CA ILE A 157 -9.49 -15.17 -20.63
C ILE A 157 -9.19 -14.27 -19.43
N ARG A 158 -10.21 -13.96 -18.63
CA ARG A 158 -10.05 -13.14 -17.41
C ARG A 158 -9.10 -13.79 -16.42
N ASP A 159 -9.32 -15.08 -16.17
CA ASP A 159 -8.55 -15.84 -15.18
C ASP A 159 -7.08 -15.95 -15.64
N GLY A 160 -6.83 -16.18 -16.94
CA GLY A 160 -5.47 -16.18 -17.50
C GLY A 160 -4.77 -14.81 -17.40
N ILE A 161 -5.47 -13.70 -17.64
CA ILE A 161 -4.88 -12.36 -17.46
C ILE A 161 -4.55 -12.12 -15.97
N CYS A 162 -5.45 -12.48 -15.06
CA CYS A 162 -5.21 -12.35 -13.62
C CYS A 162 -4.02 -13.19 -13.17
N ASP A 163 -3.88 -14.41 -13.68
CA ASP A 163 -2.75 -15.31 -13.35
C ASP A 163 -1.43 -14.73 -13.85
N VAL A 164 -1.38 -14.20 -15.07
CA VAL A 164 -0.17 -13.56 -15.61
C VAL A 164 0.22 -12.34 -14.80
N VAL A 165 -0.72 -11.46 -14.48
CA VAL A 165 -0.46 -10.25 -13.67
C VAL A 165 0.01 -10.63 -12.27
N SER A 166 -0.67 -11.59 -11.63
CA SER A 166 -0.31 -12.08 -10.29
C SER A 166 1.09 -12.69 -10.27
N THR A 167 1.39 -13.54 -11.26
CA THR A 167 2.72 -14.16 -11.39
C THR A 167 3.81 -13.11 -11.65
N ALA A 168 3.54 -12.10 -12.47
CA ALA A 168 4.49 -11.02 -12.72
C ALA A 168 4.80 -10.21 -11.45
N VAL A 169 3.77 -9.85 -10.67
CA VAL A 169 3.94 -9.16 -9.38
C VAL A 169 4.73 -10.02 -8.41
N LEU A 170 4.42 -11.31 -8.33
CA LEU A 170 5.11 -12.26 -7.46
C LEU A 170 6.60 -12.40 -7.86
N ALA A 171 6.88 -12.49 -9.16
CA ALA A 171 8.24 -12.56 -9.67
C ALA A 171 9.06 -11.30 -9.34
N VAL A 172 8.49 -10.09 -9.54
CA VAL A 172 9.14 -8.83 -9.18
C VAL A 172 9.43 -8.78 -7.69
N THR A 173 8.47 -9.14 -6.86
CA THR A 173 8.64 -9.19 -5.40
C THR A 173 9.73 -10.18 -4.99
N ALA A 174 9.73 -11.37 -5.59
CA ALA A 174 10.74 -12.40 -5.32
C ALA A 174 12.15 -11.94 -5.71
N VAL A 175 12.30 -11.22 -6.83
CA VAL A 175 13.60 -10.65 -7.24
C VAL A 175 14.09 -9.62 -6.23
N ILE A 176 13.23 -8.75 -5.72
CA ILE A 176 13.60 -7.76 -4.68
C ILE A 176 14.11 -8.48 -3.43
N PHE A 177 13.38 -9.49 -2.94
CA PHE A 177 13.81 -10.28 -1.78
C PHE A 177 15.10 -11.04 -2.05
N ALA A 178 15.27 -11.61 -3.23
CA ALA A 178 16.50 -12.30 -3.61
C ALA A 178 17.70 -11.34 -3.59
N VAL A 179 17.54 -10.13 -4.12
CA VAL A 179 18.61 -9.11 -4.10
C VAL A 179 18.94 -8.74 -2.65
N ILE A 180 17.97 -8.44 -1.80
CA ILE A 180 18.19 -8.12 -0.38
C ILE A 180 18.93 -9.26 0.34
N PHE A 181 18.61 -10.51 0.01
CA PHE A 181 19.26 -11.67 0.61
C PHE A 181 20.68 -11.91 0.11
N ILE A 182 20.95 -11.59 -1.18
CA ILE A 182 22.26 -11.83 -1.83
C ILE A 182 23.26 -10.71 -1.50
N VAL A 183 22.82 -9.45 -1.42
CA VAL A 183 23.69 -8.27 -1.21
C VAL A 183 24.65 -8.43 -0.02
N PRO A 184 24.25 -8.95 1.16
CA PRO A 184 25.17 -9.13 2.29
C PRO A 184 26.32 -10.13 2.03
N PHE A 185 26.18 -10.98 1.03
CA PHE A 185 27.20 -11.99 0.65
C PHE A 185 28.07 -11.55 -0.52
N VAL A 186 27.94 -10.32 -1.01
CA VAL A 186 28.69 -9.76 -2.13
C VAL A 186 29.55 -8.61 -1.66
N GLN A 187 30.82 -8.54 -2.08
CA GLN A 187 31.79 -7.53 -1.63
C GLN A 187 31.39 -6.10 -2.05
N GLU A 188 31.05 -5.90 -3.32
CA GLU A 188 30.66 -4.57 -3.84
C GLU A 188 29.55 -4.70 -4.89
N TRP A 189 28.29 -4.67 -4.46
CA TRP A 189 27.14 -4.65 -5.36
C TRP A 189 26.98 -3.25 -5.99
N PRO A 190 26.76 -3.11 -7.32
CA PRO A 190 26.68 -4.13 -8.38
C PRO A 190 27.98 -4.33 -9.16
N TYR A 191 29.13 -3.82 -8.70
CA TYR A 191 30.36 -3.71 -9.47
C TYR A 191 31.28 -4.94 -9.40
N GLN A 192 31.33 -5.62 -8.27
CA GLN A 192 32.13 -6.85 -8.08
C GLN A 192 31.30 -7.93 -7.38
N ILE A 193 30.95 -8.97 -8.15
CA ILE A 193 30.17 -10.12 -7.65
C ILE A 193 31.16 -11.19 -7.14
N SER A 194 31.94 -10.88 -6.12
CA SER A 194 32.74 -11.88 -5.40
C SER A 194 32.06 -12.18 -4.08
N PHE A 195 31.86 -13.47 -3.79
CA PHE A 195 31.24 -13.89 -2.53
C PHE A 195 32.19 -13.62 -1.34
N THR A 196 31.67 -12.95 -0.34
CA THR A 196 32.36 -12.70 0.93
C THR A 196 31.44 -12.94 2.10
N THR A 197 32.02 -13.30 3.26
CA THR A 197 31.27 -13.43 4.51
C THR A 197 31.62 -12.32 5.51
N GLU A 198 32.40 -11.31 5.08
CA GLU A 198 32.87 -10.25 5.99
C GLU A 198 31.76 -9.33 6.48
N HIS A 199 30.67 -9.19 5.72
CA HIS A 199 29.52 -8.37 6.08
C HIS A 199 28.50 -9.09 7.01
N VAL A 200 28.72 -10.37 7.32
CA VAL A 200 27.82 -11.20 8.14
C VAL A 200 28.41 -11.46 9.54
N LYS A 201 29.60 -10.90 9.85
CA LYS A 201 30.20 -10.98 11.17
C LYS A 201 29.76 -9.77 12.05
#